data_53e8ac2520f905e2798b64f5d98e082b
#
_entry.id   53e8ac2520f905e2798b64f5d98e082b
#
_cell.length_a   1.000
_cell.length_b   1.000
_cell.length_c   1.000
_cell.angle_alpha   90.00
_cell.angle_beta   90.00
_cell.angle_gamma   90.00
#
_symmetry.space_group_name_H-M   'P 1'
#
loop_
_entity.id
_entity.type
_entity.pdbx_description
1 polymer ?
#
loop_
_entity_poly.entity_id
_entity_poly.type
_entity_poly.pdbx_seq_one_letter_code
_entity_poly.pdbx_strand_id
1 'polypeptide(L)'
;MEKKLSYQMNVFAPTEEIKGRKVLPANTESFSGVIDASVEGSVAPATPMVIVATSAKLPHFAPATSDSDNLIGFLEWNVIRSGYVAGTPCQVSPDTNVMYMEASAAINAGVNVAMANYSTVTIKTAGAGDKIIGYALESASAAGQLIRVKIRFSSAQDADLSGYLTTADAASTYQEKLVAGDFVAIDADTNEITTTYSAGTGITIGADGEISAG
;
A
#
# COMPACT_ATOMS: atom_id res chain seq x y z
N MET A 1 -37.72 14.30 37.33
CA MET A 1 -37.75 13.82 35.92
C MET A 1 -36.30 13.85 35.44
N GLU A 2 -35.56 12.74 35.66
CA GLU A 2 -34.17 12.62 35.22
C GLU A 2 -34.11 12.50 33.73
N LYS A 3 -33.54 13.47 33.05
CA LYS A 3 -33.08 13.32 31.67
C LYS A 3 -31.92 12.31 31.69
N LYS A 4 -32.26 11.02 31.55
CA LYS A 4 -31.26 10.04 31.12
C LYS A 4 -30.69 10.55 29.79
N LEU A 5 -29.45 10.99 29.85
CA LEU A 5 -28.65 11.29 28.66
C LEU A 5 -28.68 10.05 27.77
N SER A 6 -29.34 10.15 26.64
CA SER A 6 -29.36 9.13 25.58
C SER A 6 -27.97 8.90 24.93
N TYR A 7 -26.94 9.34 25.62
CA TYR A 7 -25.55 9.32 25.18
C TYR A 7 -24.98 7.89 25.06
N GLN A 8 -25.56 6.94 25.76
CA GLN A 8 -25.07 5.55 25.73
C GLN A 8 -25.70 4.69 24.66
N MET A 9 -26.81 5.06 24.08
CA MET A 9 -27.49 4.19 23.11
C MET A 9 -26.93 4.25 21.70
N ASN A 10 -26.30 5.35 21.29
CA ASN A 10 -25.70 5.46 19.95
C ASN A 10 -24.28 4.89 19.85
N VAL A 11 -23.61 4.67 20.97
CA VAL A 11 -22.27 4.05 20.98
C VAL A 11 -22.36 2.57 20.64
N PHE A 12 -23.49 1.94 20.81
CA PHE A 12 -23.73 0.51 20.61
C PHE A 12 -24.78 0.18 19.53
N ALA A 13 -25.24 1.14 18.76
CA ALA A 13 -26.03 0.84 17.58
C ALA A 13 -25.07 0.35 16.47
N PRO A 14 -24.95 -0.97 16.24
CA PRO A 14 -23.95 -1.52 15.34
C PRO A 14 -24.27 -1.30 13.84
N THR A 15 -25.29 -0.54 13.50
CA THR A 15 -25.96 -0.61 12.19
C THR A 15 -25.94 0.65 11.38
N GLU A 16 -25.45 1.79 11.87
CA GLU A 16 -25.33 2.97 11.03
C GLU A 16 -23.95 3.04 10.38
N GLU A 17 -23.93 2.82 9.08
CA GLU A 17 -22.78 3.06 8.22
C GLU A 17 -22.64 4.55 8.02
N ILE A 18 -21.67 5.15 8.68
CA ILE A 18 -21.37 6.58 8.57
C ILE A 18 -19.92 6.75 8.13
N LYS A 19 -19.73 7.44 7.01
CA LYS A 19 -18.40 7.76 6.48
C LYS A 19 -17.50 8.39 7.54
N GLY A 20 -16.31 7.84 7.71
CA GLY A 20 -15.35 8.30 8.72
C GLY A 20 -15.61 7.81 10.14
N ARG A 21 -16.67 7.02 10.37
CA ARG A 21 -16.91 6.40 11.68
C ARG A 21 -16.00 5.20 11.90
N LYS A 22 -15.37 5.13 13.07
CA LYS A 22 -14.64 3.93 13.50
C LYS A 22 -15.60 2.79 13.80
N VAL A 23 -15.19 1.59 13.42
CA VAL A 23 -15.90 0.34 13.75
C VAL A 23 -15.33 -0.23 15.03
N LEU A 24 -16.17 -0.42 16.05
CA LEU A 24 -15.78 -1.03 17.31
C LEU A 24 -15.89 -2.57 17.26
N PRO A 25 -15.00 -3.32 17.93
CA PRO A 25 -13.85 -2.88 18.69
C PRO A 25 -12.65 -2.66 17.75
N ALA A 26 -12.33 -1.42 17.44
CA ALA A 26 -11.11 -1.06 16.74
C ALA A 26 -10.10 -0.53 17.75
N ASN A 27 -8.83 -0.48 17.36
CA ASN A 27 -7.83 0.24 18.12
C ASN A 27 -8.35 1.66 18.38
N THR A 28 -8.30 2.09 19.63
CA THR A 28 -8.85 3.38 20.05
C THR A 28 -7.87 4.54 19.92
N GLU A 29 -6.69 4.28 19.39
CA GLU A 29 -5.70 5.34 19.18
C GLU A 29 -6.23 6.39 18.20
N SER A 30 -6.04 7.65 18.57
CA SER A 30 -6.38 8.81 17.76
C SER A 30 -5.41 9.92 18.06
N PHE A 31 -5.01 10.66 17.04
CA PHE A 31 -4.27 11.90 17.22
C PHE A 31 -5.24 13.04 17.40
N SER A 32 -5.11 13.74 18.53
CA SER A 32 -5.88 14.96 18.77
C SER A 32 -5.11 16.18 18.30
N GLY A 33 -5.78 17.10 17.64
CA GLY A 33 -5.22 18.34 17.16
C GLY A 33 -6.29 19.31 16.69
N VAL A 34 -5.92 20.23 15.83
CA VAL A 34 -6.81 21.24 15.27
C VAL A 34 -6.69 21.27 13.75
N ILE A 35 -7.77 21.62 13.07
CA ILE A 35 -7.71 21.92 11.62
C ILE A 35 -6.90 23.19 11.45
N ASP A 36 -5.91 23.17 10.56
CA ASP A 36 -5.02 24.31 10.33
C ASP A 36 -5.77 25.54 9.82
N ALA A 37 -5.23 26.71 10.14
CA ALA A 37 -5.82 27.99 9.74
C ALA A 37 -5.82 28.22 8.23
N SER A 38 -4.95 27.55 7.49
CA SER A 38 -4.88 27.63 6.02
C SER A 38 -5.98 26.87 5.30
N VAL A 39 -6.75 26.04 6.02
CA VAL A 39 -7.81 25.21 5.43
C VAL A 39 -9.05 26.07 5.16
N GLU A 40 -9.41 26.17 3.90
CA GLU A 40 -10.62 26.85 3.48
C GLU A 40 -11.82 25.90 3.45
N GLY A 41 -12.98 26.40 3.88
CA GLY A 41 -14.24 25.64 3.86
C GLY A 41 -14.33 24.58 4.97
N SER A 42 -15.10 23.54 4.71
CA SER A 42 -15.38 22.46 5.66
C SER A 42 -14.77 21.15 5.21
N VAL A 43 -14.03 20.50 6.10
CA VAL A 43 -13.40 19.18 5.89
C VAL A 43 -14.37 18.10 6.34
N ALA A 44 -14.70 17.18 5.44
CA ALA A 44 -15.59 16.07 5.73
C ALA A 44 -14.89 14.94 6.54
N PRO A 45 -15.62 14.14 7.32
CA PRO A 45 -15.10 12.90 7.89
C PRO A 45 -14.54 11.95 6.82
N ALA A 46 -13.62 11.08 7.22
CA ALA A 46 -12.83 10.20 6.37
C ALA A 46 -11.83 10.89 5.45
N THR A 47 -11.70 12.22 5.49
CA THR A 47 -10.65 12.93 4.74
C THR A 47 -9.27 12.46 5.22
N PRO A 48 -8.37 12.09 4.30
CA PRO A 48 -6.99 11.81 4.63
C PRO A 48 -6.27 13.09 5.07
N MET A 49 -5.49 13.01 6.14
CA MET A 49 -4.91 14.17 6.81
C MET A 49 -3.39 14.11 6.85
N VAL A 50 -2.77 15.29 6.78
CA VAL A 50 -1.33 15.51 6.98
C VAL A 50 -1.10 16.48 8.14
N ILE A 51 0.08 16.43 8.76
CA ILE A 51 0.53 17.46 9.71
C ILE A 51 1.22 18.56 8.91
N VAL A 52 0.74 19.79 9.05
CA VAL A 52 1.32 20.96 8.36
C VAL A 52 2.09 21.86 9.31
N ALA A 53 1.73 21.87 10.60
CA ALA A 53 2.40 22.62 11.62
C ALA A 53 2.18 22.02 13.00
N THR A 54 3.00 22.45 13.96
CA THR A 54 2.78 22.19 15.38
C THR A 54 2.88 23.52 16.11
N SER A 55 1.83 23.92 16.82
CA SER A 55 1.85 25.09 17.67
C SER A 55 1.32 24.75 19.06
N ALA A 56 1.90 25.34 20.07
CA ALA A 56 1.47 25.20 21.48
C ALA A 56 1.26 23.70 21.88
N LYS A 57 2.08 22.79 21.38
CA LYS A 57 2.03 21.33 21.65
C LYS A 57 0.85 20.59 21.00
N LEU A 58 0.09 21.22 20.12
CA LEU A 58 -0.96 20.56 19.36
C LEU A 58 -0.57 20.49 17.88
N PRO A 59 -0.75 19.34 17.23
CA PRO A 59 -0.56 19.21 15.79
C PRO A 59 -1.68 19.97 15.05
N HIS A 60 -1.31 20.61 13.96
CA HIS A 60 -2.22 21.22 13.01
C HIS A 60 -2.35 20.32 11.80
N PHE A 61 -3.57 19.99 11.46
CA PHE A 61 -3.91 19.05 10.38
C PHE A 61 -4.52 19.79 9.21
N ALA A 62 -4.12 19.37 8.01
CA ALA A 62 -4.78 19.77 6.77
C ALA A 62 -5.15 18.54 5.93
N PRO A 63 -6.16 18.65 5.04
CA PRO A 63 -6.44 17.61 4.08
C PRO A 63 -5.23 17.30 3.20
N ALA A 64 -4.94 16.03 2.98
CA ALA A 64 -4.05 15.61 1.92
C ALA A 64 -4.71 15.88 0.56
N THR A 65 -3.92 16.17 -0.44
CA THR A 65 -4.38 16.52 -1.79
C THR A 65 -3.89 15.53 -2.86
N SER A 66 -2.92 14.71 -2.52
CA SER A 66 -2.29 13.78 -3.45
C SER A 66 -1.68 12.55 -2.75
N ASP A 67 -1.35 11.55 -3.54
CA ASP A 67 -0.65 10.34 -3.10
C ASP A 67 0.78 10.61 -2.61
N SER A 68 1.39 11.72 -3.01
CA SER A 68 2.71 12.13 -2.56
C SER A 68 2.74 12.68 -1.13
N ASP A 69 1.57 13.06 -0.59
CA ASP A 69 1.45 13.62 0.75
C ASP A 69 1.76 12.56 1.83
N ASN A 70 2.42 12.99 2.89
CA ASN A 70 2.72 12.10 4.02
C ASN A 70 1.51 11.96 4.95
N LEU A 71 0.65 10.99 4.63
CA LEU A 71 -0.57 10.72 5.38
C LEU A 71 -0.26 10.24 6.80
N ILE A 72 -0.96 10.82 7.76
CA ILE A 72 -0.88 10.41 9.17
C ILE A 72 -2.13 9.68 9.65
N GLY A 73 -3.23 9.80 8.95
CA GLY A 73 -4.51 9.19 9.30
C GLY A 73 -5.68 9.78 8.53
N PHE A 74 -6.86 9.44 9.00
CA PHE A 74 -8.12 9.92 8.45
C PHE A 74 -8.93 10.67 9.51
N LEU A 75 -9.55 11.77 9.12
CA LEU A 75 -10.41 12.58 9.99
C LEU A 75 -11.59 11.75 10.49
N GLU A 76 -11.75 11.68 11.79
CA GLU A 76 -12.83 10.89 12.39
C GLU A 76 -14.17 11.60 12.31
N TRP A 77 -15.21 10.81 12.12
CA TRP A 77 -16.57 11.30 12.29
C TRP A 77 -16.86 11.62 13.77
N ASN A 78 -17.61 12.69 13.99
CA ASN A 78 -18.08 13.07 15.33
C ASN A 78 -19.60 13.30 15.29
N VAL A 79 -20.29 12.79 16.28
CA VAL A 79 -21.75 12.88 16.39
C VAL A 79 -22.29 14.33 16.39
N ILE A 80 -21.47 15.28 16.76
CA ILE A 80 -21.86 16.69 16.90
C ILE A 80 -21.62 17.48 15.60
N ARG A 81 -20.76 16.96 14.69
CA ARG A 81 -20.25 17.73 13.54
C ARG A 81 -20.27 16.90 12.28
N SER A 82 -20.90 17.43 11.24
CA SER A 82 -20.86 16.87 9.89
C SER A 82 -19.63 17.31 9.09
N GLY A 83 -18.86 18.28 9.61
CA GLY A 83 -17.64 18.79 9.00
C GLY A 83 -16.85 19.68 9.95
N TYR A 84 -15.62 19.97 9.59
CA TYR A 84 -14.65 20.67 10.41
C TYR A 84 -14.09 21.86 9.64
N VAL A 85 -14.08 23.03 10.27
CA VAL A 85 -13.49 24.24 9.71
C VAL A 85 -12.17 24.58 10.39
N ALA A 86 -11.41 25.49 9.83
CA ALA A 86 -10.17 26.00 10.40
C ALA A 86 -10.30 26.34 11.91
N GLY A 87 -9.29 25.97 12.70
CA GLY A 87 -9.25 26.15 14.15
C GLY A 87 -10.12 25.19 14.95
N THR A 88 -10.87 24.29 14.30
CA THR A 88 -11.72 23.32 15.00
C THR A 88 -10.89 22.17 15.57
N PRO A 89 -11.06 21.82 16.86
CA PRO A 89 -10.49 20.59 17.42
C PRO A 89 -11.03 19.36 16.69
N CYS A 90 -10.13 18.43 16.37
CA CYS A 90 -10.47 17.22 15.64
C CYS A 90 -9.66 16.02 16.14
N GLN A 91 -10.08 14.84 15.71
CA GLN A 91 -9.37 13.59 15.91
C GLN A 91 -9.06 12.96 14.56
N VAL A 92 -7.85 12.45 14.44
CA VAL A 92 -7.37 11.76 13.25
C VAL A 92 -7.04 10.33 13.64
N SER A 93 -7.65 9.39 12.94
CA SER A 93 -7.46 7.95 13.13
C SER A 93 -6.20 7.52 12.39
N PRO A 94 -5.15 7.04 13.09
CA PRO A 94 -3.95 6.53 12.45
C PRO A 94 -4.20 5.19 11.75
N ASP A 95 -3.14 4.58 11.23
CA ASP A 95 -3.16 3.21 10.75
C ASP A 95 -3.60 2.24 11.89
N THR A 96 -3.97 1.01 11.53
CA THR A 96 -4.51 -0.02 12.42
C THR A 96 -6.00 0.09 12.79
N ASN A 97 -6.64 1.21 12.57
CA ASN A 97 -8.09 1.35 12.81
C ASN A 97 -8.93 0.77 11.65
N VAL A 98 -10.20 0.50 11.95
CA VAL A 98 -11.21 0.15 10.94
C VAL A 98 -12.20 1.31 10.84
N MET A 99 -12.45 1.79 9.62
CA MET A 99 -13.29 2.94 9.36
C MET A 99 -14.22 2.67 8.16
N TYR A 100 -15.41 3.27 8.18
CA TYR A 100 -16.28 3.28 7.01
C TYR A 100 -15.78 4.29 5.99
N MET A 101 -15.56 3.81 4.76
CA MET A 101 -15.12 4.63 3.62
C MET A 101 -16.02 4.39 2.42
N GLU A 102 -16.20 5.41 1.61
CA GLU A 102 -17.08 5.38 0.45
C GLU A 102 -16.33 4.88 -0.80
N ALA A 103 -16.87 3.87 -1.43
CA ALA A 103 -16.32 3.31 -2.66
C ALA A 103 -16.67 4.19 -3.87
N SER A 104 -15.70 4.45 -4.75
CA SER A 104 -15.91 5.15 -6.03
C SER A 104 -16.40 4.24 -7.16
N ALA A 105 -16.27 2.93 -6.97
CA ALA A 105 -16.65 1.87 -7.91
C ALA A 105 -16.82 0.55 -7.14
N ALA A 106 -17.09 -0.54 -7.85
CA ALA A 106 -17.09 -1.87 -7.24
C ALA A 106 -15.69 -2.22 -6.69
N ILE A 107 -15.67 -2.75 -5.46
CA ILE A 107 -14.46 -3.18 -4.74
C ILE A 107 -14.75 -4.56 -4.15
N ASN A 108 -13.84 -5.50 -4.29
CA ASN A 108 -13.95 -6.82 -3.65
C ASN A 108 -13.38 -6.77 -2.22
N ALA A 109 -13.93 -7.58 -1.33
CA ALA A 109 -13.34 -7.78 -0.01
C ALA A 109 -11.92 -8.39 -0.13
N GLY A 110 -11.03 -8.01 0.79
CA GLY A 110 -9.66 -8.51 0.87
C GLY A 110 -8.65 -7.82 -0.06
N VAL A 111 -9.09 -6.94 -0.96
CA VAL A 111 -8.17 -6.21 -1.84
C VAL A 111 -7.61 -4.95 -1.17
N ASN A 112 -6.41 -4.56 -1.58
CA ASN A 112 -5.84 -3.28 -1.20
C ASN A 112 -6.64 -2.13 -1.83
N VAL A 113 -6.79 -1.05 -1.08
CA VAL A 113 -7.49 0.16 -1.51
C VAL A 113 -6.60 1.39 -1.45
N ALA A 114 -6.87 2.31 -2.36
CA ALA A 114 -6.22 3.61 -2.48
C ALA A 114 -7.27 4.72 -2.56
N MET A 115 -6.86 5.97 -2.42
CA MET A 115 -7.73 7.10 -2.68
C MET A 115 -8.07 7.15 -4.17
N ALA A 116 -9.37 7.24 -4.49
CA ALA A 116 -9.82 7.51 -5.85
C ALA A 116 -9.89 9.02 -6.09
N ASN A 117 -10.33 9.75 -5.07
CA ASN A 117 -10.46 11.20 -5.14
C ASN A 117 -10.33 11.79 -3.73
N TYR A 118 -9.42 12.74 -3.58
CA TYR A 118 -9.14 13.42 -2.31
C TYR A 118 -10.23 14.44 -1.95
N SER A 119 -10.84 15.11 -2.93
CA SER A 119 -11.87 16.11 -2.67
C SER A 119 -13.21 15.51 -2.27
N THR A 120 -13.64 14.44 -2.95
CA THR A 120 -14.90 13.73 -2.63
C THR A 120 -14.70 12.66 -1.56
N VAL A 121 -13.44 12.39 -1.19
CA VAL A 121 -13.05 11.41 -0.17
C VAL A 121 -13.63 10.02 -0.49
N THR A 122 -13.29 9.50 -1.66
CA THR A 122 -13.71 8.18 -2.12
C THR A 122 -12.51 7.29 -2.37
N ILE A 123 -12.71 5.98 -2.24
CA ILE A 123 -11.67 4.96 -2.42
C ILE A 123 -11.93 4.09 -3.64
N LYS A 124 -10.86 3.48 -4.15
CA LYS A 124 -10.88 2.50 -5.25
C LYS A 124 -10.02 1.29 -4.90
N THR A 125 -10.14 0.22 -5.67
CA THR A 125 -9.12 -0.84 -5.67
C THR A 125 -7.78 -0.24 -6.06
N ALA A 126 -6.74 -0.52 -5.28
CA ALA A 126 -5.41 -0.02 -5.57
C ALA A 126 -4.84 -0.65 -6.83
N GLY A 127 -4.30 0.17 -7.73
CA GLY A 127 -3.55 -0.23 -8.93
C GLY A 127 -2.04 -0.05 -8.72
N ALA A 128 -1.27 -0.35 -9.77
CA ALA A 128 0.17 -0.10 -9.77
C ALA A 128 0.46 1.40 -9.58
N GLY A 129 1.38 1.72 -8.69
CA GLY A 129 1.77 3.10 -8.37
C GLY A 129 0.83 3.85 -7.41
N ASP A 130 -0.34 3.30 -7.07
CA ASP A 130 -1.23 3.93 -6.09
C ASP A 130 -0.67 3.79 -4.66
N LYS A 131 -0.86 4.82 -3.85
CA LYS A 131 -0.55 4.74 -2.42
C LYS A 131 -1.62 3.91 -1.71
N ILE A 132 -1.22 2.77 -1.17
CA ILE A 132 -2.14 1.92 -0.41
C ILE A 132 -2.47 2.60 0.92
N ILE A 133 -3.77 2.76 1.19
CA ILE A 133 -4.28 3.33 2.44
C ILE A 133 -4.87 2.26 3.37
N GLY A 134 -5.05 1.06 2.87
CA GLY A 134 -5.60 -0.05 3.63
C GLY A 134 -6.09 -1.19 2.76
N TYR A 135 -6.91 -2.05 3.33
CA TYR A 135 -7.60 -3.10 2.59
C TYR A 135 -9.08 -3.18 2.96
N ALA A 136 -9.90 -3.53 1.99
CA ALA A 136 -11.33 -3.65 2.14
C ALA A 136 -11.67 -4.90 2.96
N LEU A 137 -12.46 -4.75 4.02
CA LEU A 137 -13.02 -5.86 4.80
C LEU A 137 -14.35 -6.37 4.24
N GLU A 138 -14.98 -5.57 3.39
CA GLU A 138 -16.26 -5.84 2.75
C GLU A 138 -16.20 -5.47 1.28
N SER A 139 -17.10 -6.06 0.51
CA SER A 139 -17.25 -5.72 -0.91
C SER A 139 -18.22 -4.55 -1.10
N ALA A 140 -17.91 -3.66 -2.04
CA ALA A 140 -18.85 -2.74 -2.64
C ALA A 140 -19.23 -3.24 -4.02
N SER A 141 -20.52 -3.30 -4.34
CA SER A 141 -21.00 -3.66 -5.68
C SER A 141 -21.09 -2.46 -6.63
N ALA A 142 -21.11 -1.23 -6.10
CA ALA A 142 -21.23 0.00 -6.87
C ALA A 142 -20.60 1.19 -6.13
N ALA A 143 -20.43 2.29 -6.85
CA ALA A 143 -20.04 3.58 -6.29
C ALA A 143 -21.07 4.07 -5.26
N GLY A 144 -20.59 4.83 -4.26
CA GLY A 144 -21.40 5.41 -3.20
C GLY A 144 -21.68 4.45 -2.02
N GLN A 145 -21.32 3.18 -2.12
CA GLN A 145 -21.45 2.26 -0.99
C GLN A 145 -20.39 2.50 0.05
N LEU A 146 -20.79 2.49 1.31
CA LEU A 146 -19.88 2.51 2.45
C LEU A 146 -19.44 1.09 2.77
N ILE A 147 -18.13 0.90 2.89
CA ILE A 147 -17.53 -0.38 3.29
C ILE A 147 -16.54 -0.17 4.42
N ARG A 148 -16.35 -1.21 5.20
CA ARG A 148 -15.32 -1.22 6.24
C ARG A 148 -13.94 -1.42 5.61
N VAL A 149 -13.04 -0.52 5.94
CA VAL A 149 -11.63 -0.55 5.51
C VAL A 149 -10.75 -0.64 6.74
N LYS A 150 -9.85 -1.61 6.76
CA LYS A 150 -8.75 -1.64 7.71
C LYS A 150 -7.67 -0.70 7.21
N ILE A 151 -7.46 0.41 7.92
CA ILE A 151 -6.46 1.39 7.56
C ILE A 151 -5.07 0.79 7.79
N ARG A 152 -4.25 0.86 6.78
CA ARG A 152 -2.85 0.46 6.83
C ARG A 152 -2.09 1.23 5.74
N PHE A 153 -1.36 2.23 6.16
CA PHE A 153 -0.51 2.94 5.21
C PHE A 153 0.65 2.04 4.82
N SER A 154 0.69 1.73 3.56
CA SER A 154 1.84 1.14 2.93
C SER A 154 2.14 2.06 1.76
N SER A 155 3.37 2.54 1.65
CA SER A 155 3.82 2.92 0.34
C SER A 155 3.63 1.67 -0.52
N ALA A 156 2.80 1.74 -1.56
CA ALA A 156 2.98 0.85 -2.67
C ALA A 156 4.33 1.25 -3.29
N GLN A 157 5.41 0.97 -2.57
CA GLN A 157 6.60 0.61 -3.26
C GLN A 157 6.24 -0.73 -3.87
N ASP A 158 5.79 -0.74 -5.11
CA ASP A 158 6.44 -1.64 -6.04
C ASP A 158 7.90 -1.50 -5.66
N ALA A 159 8.45 -2.53 -5.02
CA ALA A 159 9.88 -2.55 -4.80
C ALA A 159 10.41 -2.18 -6.16
N ASP A 160 11.10 -1.02 -6.26
CA ASP A 160 11.71 -0.61 -7.50
C ASP A 160 12.75 -1.69 -7.82
N LEU A 161 12.27 -2.72 -8.49
CA LEU A 161 13.04 -3.86 -8.93
C LEU A 161 13.81 -3.50 -10.21
N SER A 162 13.70 -2.23 -10.67
CA SER A 162 14.45 -1.76 -11.83
C SER A 162 15.97 -1.83 -11.60
N GLY A 163 16.41 -1.86 -10.34
CA GLY A 163 17.80 -2.12 -9.96
C GLY A 163 18.14 -3.61 -9.78
N TYR A 164 17.15 -4.49 -9.82
CA TYR A 164 17.39 -5.93 -9.83
C TYR A 164 17.39 -6.43 -11.28
N LEU A 165 18.37 -7.29 -11.58
CA LEU A 165 18.46 -7.94 -12.88
C LEU A 165 17.13 -8.63 -13.20
N THR A 166 16.50 -8.23 -14.31
CA THR A 166 15.38 -9.00 -14.86
C THR A 166 15.89 -10.38 -15.27
N THR A 167 14.98 -11.35 -15.42
CA THR A 167 15.38 -12.69 -15.92
C THR A 167 16.08 -12.60 -17.25
N ALA A 168 15.71 -11.63 -18.11
CA ALA A 168 16.36 -11.36 -19.38
C ALA A 168 17.76 -10.76 -19.20
N ASP A 169 17.92 -9.79 -18.29
CA ASP A 169 19.22 -9.20 -17.98
C ASP A 169 20.16 -10.19 -17.29
N ALA A 170 19.61 -11.04 -16.41
CA ALA A 170 20.36 -12.13 -15.80
C ALA A 170 20.85 -13.12 -16.85
N ALA A 171 19.98 -13.51 -17.78
CA ALA A 171 20.36 -14.43 -18.87
C ALA A 171 21.45 -13.83 -19.77
N SER A 172 21.34 -12.54 -20.16
CA SER A 172 22.35 -11.89 -20.98
C SER A 172 23.67 -11.64 -20.23
N THR A 173 23.60 -11.23 -18.96
CA THR A 173 24.77 -10.84 -18.19
C THR A 173 25.58 -12.03 -17.68
N TYR A 174 24.90 -13.11 -17.29
CA TYR A 174 25.58 -14.27 -16.73
C TYR A 174 25.87 -15.34 -17.77
N GLN A 175 25.13 -15.44 -18.88
CA GLN A 175 25.45 -16.34 -19.98
C GLN A 175 26.60 -15.83 -20.85
N GLU A 176 26.79 -14.52 -21.00
CA GLU A 176 27.95 -13.98 -21.71
C GLU A 176 29.27 -14.24 -20.97
N LYS A 177 29.24 -14.51 -19.67
CA LYS A 177 30.45 -14.86 -18.91
C LYS A 177 30.84 -16.32 -18.99
N LEU A 178 29.96 -17.19 -19.45
CA LEU A 178 30.23 -18.58 -19.73
C LEU A 178 30.54 -18.77 -21.22
N VAL A 179 31.50 -18.00 -21.73
CA VAL A 179 32.05 -18.28 -23.06
C VAL A 179 32.82 -19.59 -22.94
N ALA A 180 32.36 -20.60 -23.68
CA ALA A 180 33.11 -21.82 -23.82
C ALA A 180 34.50 -21.48 -24.33
N GLY A 181 35.52 -21.78 -23.52
CA GLY A 181 36.89 -21.76 -23.98
C GLY A 181 37.13 -22.94 -24.91
N ASP A 182 38.32 -23.04 -25.51
CA ASP A 182 38.65 -24.07 -26.54
C ASP A 182 38.44 -25.51 -26.07
N PHE A 183 38.14 -25.75 -24.80
CA PHE A 183 37.98 -27.08 -24.19
C PHE A 183 36.66 -27.30 -23.47
N VAL A 184 35.71 -26.33 -23.51
CA VAL A 184 34.42 -26.44 -22.85
C VAL A 184 33.31 -26.07 -23.81
N ALA A 185 32.38 -27.01 -24.07
CA ALA A 185 31.16 -26.74 -24.81
C ALA A 185 29.98 -26.61 -23.83
N ILE A 186 29.14 -25.62 -24.06
CA ILE A 186 27.90 -25.42 -23.34
C ILE A 186 26.77 -25.67 -24.31
N ASP A 187 25.92 -26.65 -24.02
CA ASP A 187 24.73 -26.89 -24.78
C ASP A 187 23.70 -25.77 -24.50
N ALA A 188 23.27 -25.08 -25.57
CA ALA A 188 22.38 -23.92 -25.45
C ALA A 188 20.95 -24.31 -25.04
N ASP A 189 20.53 -25.55 -25.26
CA ASP A 189 19.18 -26.02 -25.00
C ASP A 189 19.06 -26.64 -23.58
N THR A 190 20.10 -27.37 -23.18
CA THR A 190 20.11 -28.09 -21.89
C THR A 190 20.93 -27.41 -20.77
N ASN A 191 21.74 -26.41 -21.12
CA ASN A 191 22.77 -25.80 -20.25
C ASN A 191 23.79 -26.83 -19.69
N GLU A 192 23.93 -27.95 -20.35
CA GLU A 192 24.90 -28.96 -19.98
C GLU A 192 26.31 -28.51 -20.37
N ILE A 193 27.25 -28.57 -19.41
CA ILE A 193 28.64 -28.21 -19.65
C ILE A 193 29.41 -29.52 -19.95
N THR A 194 29.88 -29.61 -21.19
CA THR A 194 30.72 -30.71 -21.60
C THR A 194 32.15 -30.23 -21.84
N THR A 195 33.11 -31.06 -21.43
CA THR A 195 34.52 -30.81 -21.72
C THR A 195 34.94 -31.58 -22.95
N THR A 196 35.37 -30.87 -23.99
CA THR A 196 35.96 -31.49 -25.18
C THR A 196 37.48 -31.40 -25.05
N TYR A 197 38.12 -32.54 -24.93
CA TYR A 197 39.58 -32.63 -25.01
C TYR A 197 39.95 -32.93 -26.43
N SER A 198 40.75 -32.10 -27.02
CA SER A 198 41.44 -32.44 -28.30
C SER A 198 42.86 -32.85 -28.02
N ALA A 199 43.24 -34.00 -28.58
CA ALA A 199 44.63 -34.46 -28.46
C ALA A 199 45.58 -33.52 -29.21
N GLY A 200 46.59 -33.01 -28.53
CA GLY A 200 47.74 -32.35 -29.17
C GLY A 200 48.63 -33.37 -29.88
N THR A 201 49.61 -32.89 -30.64
CA THR A 201 50.58 -33.76 -31.34
C THR A 201 51.31 -34.67 -30.34
N GLY A 202 51.18 -35.97 -30.53
CA GLY A 202 51.79 -36.98 -29.69
C GLY A 202 50.95 -37.43 -28.47
N ILE A 203 49.66 -37.03 -28.42
CA ILE A 203 48.72 -37.47 -27.40
C ILE A 203 47.51 -38.07 -28.10
N THR A 204 47.08 -39.21 -27.67
CA THR A 204 45.84 -39.85 -28.12
C THR A 204 44.86 -39.92 -26.97
N ILE A 205 43.61 -39.43 -27.21
CA ILE A 205 42.51 -39.56 -26.24
C ILE A 205 41.60 -40.66 -26.78
N GLY A 206 41.48 -41.73 -26.00
CA GLY A 206 40.56 -42.82 -26.29
C GLY A 206 39.10 -42.40 -26.17
N ALA A 207 38.19 -43.14 -26.80
CA ALA A 207 36.75 -42.91 -26.71
C ALA A 207 36.17 -43.07 -25.29
N ASP A 208 36.95 -43.70 -24.42
CA ASP A 208 36.69 -43.91 -23.00
C ASP A 208 37.32 -42.82 -22.11
N GLY A 209 37.99 -41.83 -22.71
CA GLY A 209 38.64 -40.73 -22.00
C GLY A 209 40.07 -41.09 -21.51
N GLU A 210 40.64 -42.28 -21.84
CA GLU A 210 42.02 -42.61 -21.55
C GLU A 210 42.96 -41.74 -22.39
N ILE A 211 43.98 -41.19 -21.74
CA ILE A 211 45.02 -40.34 -22.35
C ILE A 211 46.28 -41.19 -22.47
N SER A 212 46.74 -41.37 -23.71
CA SER A 212 48.00 -42.10 -23.98
C SER A 212 48.97 -41.24 -24.81
N ALA A 213 50.25 -41.43 -24.59
CA ALA A 213 51.33 -40.84 -25.41
C ALA A 213 51.40 -41.64 -26.75
N GLY A 214 51.34 -40.91 -27.88
CA GLY A 214 51.48 -41.47 -29.22
C GLY A 214 52.94 -41.55 -29.68
#